data_4a8fd994f564d6454fcdadf3553139d5
#
_entry.id   4a8fd994f564d6454fcdadf3553139d5
#
_cell.length_a   1.000
_cell.length_b   1.000
_cell.length_c   1.000
_cell.angle_alpha   90.00
_cell.angle_beta   90.00
_cell.angle_gamma   90.00
#
_symmetry.space_group_name_H-M   'P 1'
#
loop_
_entity.id
_entity.type
_entity.pdbx_description
1 polymer ?
#
loop_
_entity_poly.entity_id
_entity_poly.type
_entity_poly.pdbx_seq_one_letter_code
_entity_poly.pdbx_strand_id
1 'polypeptide(L)'
;MGSGNSILQSSMESQEKTSANSIKSRPINQRKRLSPAQRRKQVAQEAVTLITQYGSYGFPMQALADAVGMTLPGLNHYVKNREELLSLVIETFYDSEESNAPTTLGATINHCDQSDSATKECRHLPSALHETVCFNAKRPELVALFMRLAIEASDPQHPAHEFYQNRHGSILTDMTSVDWELPEEYREPERLHDLIVTAFFAMDGVQIQSLTNPNESMMQLWERAERILFPSPTWDGYR
;
A
#
# COMPACT_ATOMS: atom_id res chain seq x y z
N MET A 1 5.62 28.26 -83.76
CA MET A 1 6.28 27.04 -84.22
C MET A 1 6.01 26.02 -83.11
N GLY A 2 5.23 25.11 -83.20
CA GLY A 2 4.86 24.07 -84.06
C GLY A 2 4.51 22.91 -83.20
N SER A 3 3.28 22.55 -83.17
CA SER A 3 2.74 21.27 -83.64
C SER A 3 3.12 20.07 -82.78
N GLY A 4 2.22 19.33 -82.22
CA GLY A 4 1.33 18.35 -82.69
C GLY A 4 0.75 17.62 -81.51
N ASN A 5 -0.41 17.61 -81.28
CA ASN A 5 -1.56 16.89 -81.83
C ASN A 5 -1.48 15.35 -81.68
N SER A 6 -2.40 14.88 -80.90
CA SER A 6 -3.38 13.86 -81.26
C SER A 6 -3.06 12.38 -81.00
N ILE A 7 -4.15 11.73 -80.63
CA ILE A 7 -4.43 10.27 -80.69
C ILE A 7 -4.08 9.56 -79.39
N LEU A 8 -4.97 9.01 -78.56
CA LEU A 8 -6.21 8.32 -78.80
C LEU A 8 -7.13 8.38 -77.59
N GLN A 9 -8.32 8.87 -77.85
CA GLN A 9 -9.51 8.39 -77.17
C GLN A 9 -9.78 6.95 -77.63
N SER A 10 -9.85 6.04 -76.72
CA SER A 10 -10.65 4.83 -76.82
C SER A 10 -10.21 3.83 -75.79
N SER A 11 -10.91 3.78 -74.72
CA SER A 11 -11.26 2.63 -73.86
C SER A 11 -11.78 3.13 -72.57
N MET A 12 -12.78 3.97 -72.62
CA MET A 12 -13.77 4.07 -71.57
C MET A 12 -14.70 2.89 -71.69
N GLU A 13 -15.22 2.46 -70.59
CA GLU A 13 -16.19 1.39 -70.36
C GLU A 13 -15.61 -0.01 -70.20
N SER A 14 -15.35 -0.31 -68.97
CA SER A 14 -15.57 -1.60 -68.30
C SER A 14 -14.66 -1.74 -67.11
N GLN A 15 -15.05 -1.19 -66.00
CA GLN A 15 -14.76 -1.71 -64.67
C GLN A 15 -15.17 -0.73 -63.52
N GLU A 16 -16.37 -0.22 -63.64
CA GLU A 16 -17.17 0.16 -62.52
C GLU A 16 -17.88 -1.09 -62.00
N LYS A 17 -17.46 -1.63 -60.92
CA LYS A 17 -18.14 -2.46 -59.91
C LYS A 17 -17.13 -3.42 -59.31
N THR A 18 -16.51 -3.03 -58.24
CA THR A 18 -16.20 -3.87 -57.11
C THR A 18 -15.12 -3.16 -56.24
N SER A 19 -15.52 -2.19 -55.50
CA SER A 19 -14.73 -1.76 -54.32
C SER A 19 -15.61 -0.99 -53.35
N ALA A 20 -16.68 -1.64 -52.96
CA ALA A 20 -17.43 -1.21 -51.79
C ALA A 20 -16.97 -2.03 -50.61
N ASN A 21 -16.54 -1.31 -49.58
CA ASN A 21 -16.58 -1.75 -48.20
C ASN A 21 -15.50 -2.71 -47.72
N SER A 22 -14.35 -2.19 -47.35
CA SER A 22 -13.62 -2.72 -46.21
C SER A 22 -13.22 -1.56 -45.30
N ILE A 23 -14.21 -1.00 -44.63
CA ILE A 23 -13.97 -0.25 -43.40
C ILE A 23 -13.49 -1.29 -42.40
N LYS A 24 -12.16 -1.43 -42.28
CA LYS A 24 -11.54 -2.15 -41.18
C LYS A 24 -11.96 -1.41 -39.91
N SER A 25 -12.96 -1.95 -39.24
CA SER A 25 -13.30 -1.62 -37.86
C SER A 25 -12.02 -1.74 -37.04
N ARG A 26 -11.52 -0.61 -36.53
CA ARG A 26 -10.49 -0.59 -35.49
C ARG A 26 -10.94 -1.54 -34.39
N PRO A 27 -10.09 -2.43 -33.88
CA PRO A 27 -10.46 -3.26 -32.77
C PRO A 27 -10.85 -2.33 -31.63
N ILE A 28 -12.11 -2.40 -31.23
CA ILE A 28 -12.58 -1.83 -29.95
C ILE A 28 -11.72 -2.50 -28.91
N ASN A 29 -10.84 -1.74 -28.29
CA ASN A 29 -10.05 -2.17 -27.17
C ASN A 29 -11.04 -2.71 -26.14
N GLN A 30 -11.21 -4.03 -26.08
CA GLN A 30 -12.06 -4.69 -25.11
C GLN A 30 -11.40 -4.41 -23.75
N ARG A 31 -11.82 -3.34 -23.08
CA ARG A 31 -11.52 -3.09 -21.68
C ARG A 31 -11.96 -4.36 -20.94
N LYS A 32 -10.99 -5.19 -20.58
CA LYS A 32 -11.20 -6.41 -19.81
C LYS A 32 -12.06 -6.03 -18.61
N ARG A 33 -13.29 -6.55 -18.55
CA ARG A 33 -14.19 -6.25 -17.44
C ARG A 33 -13.55 -6.78 -16.16
N LEU A 34 -13.17 -5.89 -15.27
CA LEU A 34 -12.65 -6.27 -13.97
C LEU A 34 -13.73 -7.01 -13.17
N SER A 35 -13.35 -8.04 -12.42
CA SER A 35 -14.24 -8.67 -11.45
C SER A 35 -14.63 -7.67 -10.35
N PRO A 36 -15.74 -7.90 -9.63
CA PRO A 36 -16.12 -7.04 -8.50
C PRO A 36 -15.01 -6.87 -7.47
N ALA A 37 -14.27 -7.94 -7.15
CA ALA A 37 -13.13 -7.89 -6.22
C ALA A 37 -11.99 -7.04 -6.78
N GLN A 38 -11.61 -7.23 -8.04
CA GLN A 38 -10.60 -6.41 -8.70
C GLN A 38 -11.00 -4.93 -8.73
N ARG A 39 -12.29 -4.65 -8.91
CA ARG A 39 -12.80 -3.29 -8.91
C ARG A 39 -12.77 -2.67 -7.51
N ARG A 40 -13.13 -3.41 -6.46
CA ARG A 40 -12.97 -2.95 -5.06
C ARG A 40 -11.51 -2.60 -4.77
N LYS A 41 -10.57 -3.47 -5.15
CA LYS A 41 -9.13 -3.22 -4.99
C LYS A 41 -8.67 -1.96 -5.73
N GLN A 42 -9.15 -1.74 -6.96
CA GLN A 42 -8.85 -0.51 -7.71
C GLN A 42 -9.40 0.73 -7.00
N VAL A 43 -10.64 0.69 -6.51
CA VAL A 43 -11.24 1.81 -5.74
C VAL A 43 -10.39 2.13 -4.52
N ALA A 44 -9.95 1.11 -3.76
CA ALA A 44 -9.08 1.30 -2.61
C ALA A 44 -7.72 1.91 -2.99
N GLN A 45 -7.09 1.45 -4.08
CA GLN A 45 -5.81 1.97 -4.56
C GLN A 45 -5.87 3.45 -4.95
N GLU A 46 -6.89 3.84 -5.71
CA GLU A 46 -7.08 5.25 -6.08
C GLU A 46 -7.42 6.12 -4.87
N ALA A 47 -8.17 5.56 -3.90
CA ALA A 47 -8.46 6.24 -2.65
C ALA A 47 -7.20 6.53 -1.84
N VAL A 48 -6.23 5.59 -1.77
CA VAL A 48 -4.93 5.82 -1.12
C VAL A 48 -4.25 7.06 -1.68
N THR A 49 -4.18 7.17 -3.01
CA THR A 49 -3.56 8.32 -3.68
C THR A 49 -4.25 9.63 -3.30
N LEU A 50 -5.59 9.67 -3.36
CA LEU A 50 -6.36 10.88 -3.02
C LEU A 50 -6.27 11.23 -1.53
N ILE A 51 -6.33 10.24 -0.63
CA ILE A 51 -6.19 10.47 0.81
C ILE A 51 -4.78 10.98 1.14
N THR A 52 -3.75 10.40 0.54
CA THR A 52 -2.37 10.83 0.76
C THR A 52 -2.16 12.29 0.31
N GLN A 53 -2.79 12.68 -0.79
CA GLN A 53 -2.65 14.02 -1.34
C GLN A 53 -3.50 15.07 -0.63
N TYR A 54 -4.75 14.75 -0.32
CA TYR A 54 -5.75 15.73 0.11
C TYR A 54 -6.29 15.51 1.54
N GLY A 55 -5.94 14.39 2.19
CA GLY A 55 -6.56 13.96 3.44
C GLY A 55 -7.84 13.16 3.23
N SER A 56 -8.30 12.48 4.28
CA SER A 56 -9.47 11.59 4.18
C SER A 56 -10.77 12.32 3.82
N TYR A 57 -10.88 13.61 4.15
CA TYR A 57 -12.03 14.46 3.85
C TYR A 57 -11.76 15.51 2.76
N GLY A 58 -10.51 15.65 2.28
CA GLY A 58 -10.08 16.76 1.42
C GLY A 58 -10.49 16.67 -0.05
N PHE A 59 -11.21 15.63 -0.49
CA PHE A 59 -11.66 15.46 -1.87
C PHE A 59 -13.12 15.00 -1.94
N PRO A 60 -13.89 15.39 -2.99
CA PRO A 60 -15.24 14.88 -3.18
C PRO A 60 -15.25 13.43 -3.69
N MET A 61 -16.27 12.65 -3.37
CA MET A 61 -16.44 11.27 -3.87
C MET A 61 -16.49 11.21 -5.40
N GLN A 62 -16.91 12.30 -6.06
CA GLN A 62 -16.87 12.41 -7.52
C GLN A 62 -15.42 12.32 -8.05
N ALA A 63 -14.46 12.94 -7.38
CA ALA A 63 -13.05 12.85 -7.80
C ALA A 63 -12.53 11.41 -7.78
N LEU A 64 -12.95 10.61 -6.80
CA LEU A 64 -12.64 9.19 -6.76
C LEU A 64 -13.33 8.43 -7.92
N ALA A 65 -14.61 8.72 -8.18
CA ALA A 65 -15.33 8.12 -9.28
C ALA A 65 -14.64 8.40 -10.64
N ASP A 66 -14.19 9.63 -10.85
CA ASP A 66 -13.47 10.06 -12.05
C ASP A 66 -12.09 9.33 -12.16
N ALA A 67 -11.35 9.25 -11.05
CA ALA A 67 -10.05 8.57 -11.00
C ALA A 67 -10.16 7.07 -11.36
N VAL A 68 -11.21 6.38 -10.89
CA VAL A 68 -11.43 4.96 -11.25
C VAL A 68 -12.15 4.77 -12.59
N GLY A 69 -12.50 5.86 -13.28
CA GLY A 69 -13.20 5.85 -14.56
C GLY A 69 -14.64 5.33 -14.45
N MET A 70 -15.36 5.73 -13.39
CA MET A 70 -16.74 5.34 -13.11
C MET A 70 -17.64 6.57 -12.95
N THR A 71 -18.95 6.37 -13.04
CA THR A 71 -19.91 7.37 -12.57
C THR A 71 -20.05 7.30 -11.05
N LEU A 72 -20.45 8.39 -10.39
CA LEU A 72 -20.70 8.39 -8.95
C LEU A 72 -21.74 7.34 -8.52
N PRO A 73 -22.86 7.14 -9.21
CA PRO A 73 -23.76 6.01 -8.94
C PRO A 73 -23.09 4.65 -9.09
N GLY A 74 -22.16 4.48 -10.05
CA GLY A 74 -21.37 3.28 -10.22
C GLY A 74 -20.41 3.04 -9.03
N LEU A 75 -19.75 4.08 -8.53
CA LEU A 75 -18.91 4.02 -7.35
C LEU A 75 -19.72 3.62 -6.10
N ASN A 76 -20.93 4.14 -5.96
CA ASN A 76 -21.81 3.87 -4.80
C ASN A 76 -22.23 2.39 -4.69
N HIS A 77 -22.07 1.58 -5.70
CA HIS A 77 -22.22 0.13 -5.58
C HIS A 77 -21.07 -0.53 -4.80
N TYR A 78 -19.93 0.12 -4.68
CA TYR A 78 -18.74 -0.37 -3.98
C TYR A 78 -18.54 0.30 -2.63
N VAL A 79 -18.77 1.61 -2.56
CA VAL A 79 -18.64 2.44 -1.35
C VAL A 79 -19.69 3.55 -1.41
N LYS A 80 -20.60 3.57 -0.45
CA LYS A 80 -21.73 4.51 -0.44
C LYS A 80 -21.38 5.89 0.11
N ASN A 81 -20.42 5.90 1.02
CA ASN A 81 -20.03 7.10 1.75
C ASN A 81 -18.54 7.06 2.10
N ARG A 82 -18.05 8.10 2.76
CA ARG A 82 -16.66 8.25 3.17
C ARG A 82 -16.22 7.18 4.17
N GLU A 83 -17.08 6.81 5.10
CA GLU A 83 -16.80 5.82 6.13
C GLU A 83 -16.58 4.45 5.52
N GLU A 84 -17.47 4.01 4.61
CA GLU A 84 -17.30 2.76 3.87
C GLU A 84 -16.02 2.78 3.00
N LEU A 85 -15.64 3.95 2.46
CA LEU A 85 -14.39 4.11 1.72
C LEU A 85 -13.17 3.89 2.61
N LEU A 86 -13.13 4.52 3.78
CA LEU A 86 -12.00 4.38 4.71
C LEU A 86 -11.92 2.97 5.25
N SER A 87 -13.04 2.34 5.58
CA SER A 87 -13.10 0.92 5.96
C SER A 87 -12.54 0.03 4.84
N LEU A 88 -12.95 0.26 3.59
CA LEU A 88 -12.43 -0.48 2.44
C LEU A 88 -10.90 -0.32 2.28
N VAL A 89 -10.39 0.88 2.48
CA VAL A 89 -8.93 1.14 2.40
C VAL A 89 -8.20 0.39 3.50
N ILE A 90 -8.70 0.46 4.74
CA ILE A 90 -8.13 -0.25 5.89
C ILE A 90 -8.15 -1.77 5.63
N GLU A 91 -9.30 -2.34 5.30
CA GLU A 91 -9.45 -3.76 4.98
C GLU A 91 -8.49 -4.21 3.86
N THR A 92 -8.35 -3.40 2.81
CA THR A 92 -7.54 -3.79 1.64
C THR A 92 -6.03 -3.77 1.94
N PHE A 93 -5.56 -2.85 2.77
CA PHE A 93 -4.13 -2.61 2.93
C PHE A 93 -3.57 -3.02 4.30
N TYR A 94 -4.44 -3.19 5.30
CA TYR A 94 -4.02 -3.53 6.67
C TYR A 94 -4.55 -4.88 7.15
N ASP A 95 -5.75 -5.31 6.76
CA ASP A 95 -6.37 -6.55 7.23
C ASP A 95 -6.34 -7.68 6.18
N SER A 96 -5.92 -7.41 4.94
CA SER A 96 -5.90 -8.45 3.91
C SER A 96 -4.71 -9.39 4.07
N GLU A 97 -4.97 -10.68 4.17
CA GLU A 97 -3.95 -11.75 4.12
C GLU A 97 -3.07 -11.68 2.85
N GLU A 98 -3.61 -11.13 1.74
CA GLU A 98 -2.86 -10.87 0.50
C GLU A 98 -1.89 -9.69 0.60
N SER A 99 -2.06 -8.82 1.60
CA SER A 99 -1.15 -7.69 1.75
C SER A 99 0.10 -8.21 2.38
N ASN A 100 0.68 -9.32 2.35
CA ASN A 100 2.01 -9.69 2.90
C ASN A 100 2.68 -8.52 3.65
N ALA A 101 1.83 -7.63 4.13
CA ALA A 101 2.21 -6.50 4.92
C ALA A 101 2.40 -7.04 6.32
N PRO A 102 3.59 -6.95 6.90
CA PRO A 102 3.74 -7.01 8.33
C PRO A 102 3.15 -5.72 8.94
N THR A 103 1.94 -5.37 8.54
CA THR A 103 1.13 -4.33 9.20
C THR A 103 0.54 -4.87 10.49
N THR A 104 0.50 -6.16 10.61
CA THR A 104 0.57 -6.90 11.84
C THR A 104 1.97 -7.53 11.89
N LEU A 105 2.78 -7.20 12.87
CA LEU A 105 4.01 -7.93 13.17
C LEU A 105 3.74 -9.45 13.34
N GLY A 106 2.49 -9.81 13.63
CA GLY A 106 1.98 -11.17 13.57
C GLY A 106 2.10 -11.85 12.20
N ALA A 107 2.06 -11.13 11.09
CA ALA A 107 2.26 -11.73 9.77
C ALA A 107 3.73 -12.11 9.52
N THR A 108 4.69 -11.32 10.03
CA THR A 108 6.12 -11.68 10.00
C THR A 108 6.39 -12.90 10.89
N ILE A 109 5.74 -12.96 12.05
CA ILE A 109 5.83 -14.07 13.00
C ILE A 109 5.19 -15.34 12.41
N ASN A 110 4.01 -15.24 11.80
CA ASN A 110 3.30 -16.37 11.19
C ASN A 110 4.00 -16.91 9.94
N HIS A 111 4.79 -16.10 9.24
CA HIS A 111 5.57 -16.57 8.09
C HIS A 111 6.76 -17.44 8.53
N CYS A 112 7.28 -17.23 9.73
CA CYS A 112 8.33 -18.05 10.32
C CYS A 112 7.81 -19.41 10.80
N ASP A 113 6.57 -19.48 11.29
CA ASP A 113 5.97 -20.74 11.79
C ASP A 113 5.57 -21.73 10.69
N GLN A 114 5.43 -21.31 9.42
CA GLN A 114 4.97 -22.16 8.32
C GLN A 114 6.09 -22.78 7.47
N SER A 115 7.34 -22.42 7.70
CA SER A 115 8.46 -23.10 7.05
C SER A 115 9.03 -24.15 7.98
N ASP A 116 9.05 -25.42 7.56
CA ASP A 116 9.69 -26.57 8.24
C ASP A 116 11.22 -26.42 8.48
N SER A 117 11.72 -25.23 8.25
CA SER A 117 13.07 -24.79 8.46
C SER A 117 13.02 -23.46 9.21
N ALA A 118 12.51 -23.49 10.45
CA ALA A 118 12.59 -22.36 11.36
C ALA A 118 14.06 -21.98 11.55
N THR A 119 14.53 -21.05 10.77
CA THR A 119 15.85 -20.45 10.98
C THR A 119 15.76 -19.68 12.31
N LYS A 120 16.77 -19.89 13.13
CA LYS A 120 16.95 -19.28 14.44
C LYS A 120 16.78 -17.74 14.44
N GLU A 121 16.88 -17.12 13.26
CA GLU A 121 16.78 -15.69 13.00
C GLU A 121 15.37 -15.11 13.22
N CYS A 122 14.31 -15.92 13.09
CA CYS A 122 12.93 -15.46 13.27
C CYS A 122 12.53 -15.12 14.72
N ARG A 123 13.35 -15.49 15.69
CA ARG A 123 13.10 -15.24 17.11
C ARG A 123 13.87 -14.04 17.66
N HIS A 124 14.55 -13.30 16.81
CA HIS A 124 15.30 -12.13 17.22
C HIS A 124 14.44 -10.88 17.06
N LEU A 125 14.11 -10.22 18.16
CA LEU A 125 13.31 -9.00 18.17
C LEU A 125 13.89 -7.88 17.28
N PRO A 126 15.23 -7.60 17.30
CA PRO A 126 15.80 -6.58 16.41
C PRO A 126 15.60 -6.90 14.93
N SER A 127 15.80 -8.16 14.51
CA SER A 127 15.60 -8.59 13.13
C SER A 127 14.15 -8.41 12.66
N ALA A 128 13.19 -8.80 13.49
CA ALA A 128 11.76 -8.66 13.16
C ALA A 128 11.35 -7.18 12.98
N LEU A 129 11.83 -6.29 13.84
CA LEU A 129 11.60 -4.86 13.73
C LEU A 129 12.30 -4.26 12.49
N HIS A 130 13.53 -4.69 12.22
CA HIS A 130 14.28 -4.29 11.02
C HIS A 130 13.55 -4.67 9.73
N GLU A 131 13.06 -5.90 9.64
CA GLU A 131 12.27 -6.37 8.50
C GLU A 131 10.99 -5.55 8.31
N THR A 132 10.31 -5.20 9.39
CA THR A 132 9.12 -4.34 9.35
C THR A 132 9.46 -2.98 8.75
N VAL A 133 10.56 -2.37 9.17
CA VAL A 133 10.99 -1.08 8.61
C VAL A 133 11.43 -1.22 7.15
N CYS A 134 12.15 -2.29 6.78
CA CYS A 134 12.49 -2.59 5.40
C CYS A 134 11.25 -2.71 4.50
N PHE A 135 10.21 -3.35 5.01
CA PHE A 135 8.94 -3.48 4.29
C PHE A 135 8.26 -2.13 4.11
N ASN A 136 8.19 -1.31 5.16
CA ASN A 136 7.60 0.03 5.13
C ASN A 136 8.39 0.97 4.21
N ALA A 137 9.71 0.89 4.20
CA ALA A 137 10.59 1.69 3.35
C ALA A 137 10.32 1.49 1.84
N LYS A 138 9.83 0.32 1.45
CA LYS A 138 9.45 0.02 0.06
C LYS A 138 8.07 0.56 -0.33
N ARG A 139 7.32 1.12 0.63
CA ARG A 139 5.90 1.53 0.45
C ARG A 139 5.62 2.90 1.09
N PRO A 140 6.37 3.95 0.70
CA PRO A 140 6.25 5.26 1.35
C PRO A 140 4.84 5.85 1.25
N GLU A 141 4.10 5.53 0.19
CA GLU A 141 2.70 6.00 0.01
C GLU A 141 1.75 5.40 1.05
N LEU A 142 1.92 4.11 1.38
CA LEU A 142 1.11 3.47 2.43
C LEU A 142 1.51 3.99 3.82
N VAL A 143 2.80 4.23 4.06
CA VAL A 143 3.26 4.85 5.31
C VAL A 143 2.67 6.26 5.46
N ALA A 144 2.70 7.07 4.41
CA ALA A 144 2.10 8.41 4.41
C ALA A 144 0.59 8.35 4.70
N LEU A 145 -0.12 7.41 4.08
CA LEU A 145 -1.53 7.17 4.34
C LEU A 145 -1.77 6.81 5.81
N PHE A 146 -1.01 5.82 6.32
CA PHE A 146 -1.16 5.34 7.69
C PHE A 146 -0.94 6.46 8.71
N MET A 147 0.17 7.20 8.59
CA MET A 147 0.48 8.31 9.48
C MET A 147 -0.58 9.43 9.42
N ARG A 148 -1.07 9.76 8.24
CA ARG A 148 -2.14 10.74 8.07
C ARG A 148 -3.43 10.31 8.74
N LEU A 149 -3.88 9.09 8.48
CA LEU A 149 -5.09 8.55 9.10
C LEU A 149 -4.95 8.42 10.61
N ALA A 150 -3.77 8.08 11.14
CA ALA A 150 -3.54 8.02 12.58
C ALA A 150 -3.74 9.38 13.26
N ILE A 151 -3.27 10.46 12.62
CA ILE A 151 -3.46 11.83 13.12
C ILE A 151 -4.93 12.23 13.03
N GLU A 152 -5.59 12.00 11.89
CA GLU A 152 -7.01 12.31 11.70
C GLU A 152 -7.90 11.50 12.66
N ALA A 153 -7.55 10.24 12.92
CA ALA A 153 -8.24 9.35 13.86
C ALA A 153 -8.09 9.74 15.33
N SER A 154 -7.32 10.78 15.68
CA SER A 154 -7.34 11.38 17.01
C SER A 154 -8.69 12.00 17.36
N ASP A 155 -9.50 12.37 16.35
CA ASP A 155 -10.91 12.74 16.53
C ASP A 155 -11.75 11.48 16.79
N PRO A 156 -12.47 11.38 17.95
CA PRO A 156 -13.33 10.24 18.24
C PRO A 156 -14.48 10.02 17.26
N GLN A 157 -14.83 11.03 16.47
CA GLN A 157 -15.86 10.91 15.42
C GLN A 157 -15.31 10.40 14.08
N HIS A 158 -13.98 10.28 13.97
CA HIS A 158 -13.37 9.79 12.73
C HIS A 158 -13.59 8.28 12.55
N PRO A 159 -13.98 7.80 11.35
CA PRO A 159 -14.28 6.39 11.10
C PRO A 159 -13.15 5.42 11.42
N ALA A 160 -11.91 5.87 11.34
CA ALA A 160 -10.73 5.06 11.67
C ALA A 160 -10.33 5.11 13.16
N HIS A 161 -11.07 5.86 14.01
CA HIS A 161 -10.70 6.02 15.42
C HIS A 161 -10.59 4.69 16.17
N GLU A 162 -11.61 3.87 16.09
CA GLU A 162 -11.68 2.57 16.77
C GLU A 162 -10.56 1.62 16.26
N PHE A 163 -10.30 1.62 14.96
CA PHE A 163 -9.20 0.83 14.38
C PHE A 163 -7.85 1.19 15.00
N TYR A 164 -7.50 2.49 15.05
CA TYR A 164 -6.21 2.92 15.60
C TYR A 164 -6.13 2.73 17.11
N GLN A 165 -7.21 2.93 17.84
CA GLN A 165 -7.29 2.70 19.27
C GLN A 165 -7.01 1.23 19.63
N ASN A 166 -7.63 0.30 18.91
CA ASN A 166 -7.47 -1.14 19.16
C ASN A 166 -6.13 -1.67 18.67
N ARG A 167 -5.60 -1.13 17.57
CA ARG A 167 -4.38 -1.61 16.94
C ARG A 167 -3.16 -1.59 17.86
N HIS A 168 -2.95 -0.54 18.65
CA HIS A 168 -1.81 -0.44 19.57
C HIS A 168 -1.82 -1.58 20.59
N GLY A 169 -2.98 -1.83 21.22
CA GLY A 169 -3.12 -2.92 22.18
C GLY A 169 -2.93 -4.29 21.56
N SER A 170 -3.46 -4.51 20.35
CA SER A 170 -3.33 -5.77 19.62
C SER A 170 -1.86 -6.07 19.28
N ILE A 171 -1.16 -5.12 18.68
CA ILE A 171 0.26 -5.29 18.33
C ILE A 171 1.12 -5.57 19.56
N LEU A 172 0.92 -4.84 20.65
CA LEU A 172 1.67 -5.06 21.88
C LEU A 172 1.41 -6.46 22.46
N THR A 173 0.15 -6.90 22.45
CA THR A 173 -0.23 -8.25 22.91
C THR A 173 0.45 -9.31 22.06
N ASP A 174 0.41 -9.16 20.74
CA ASP A 174 1.03 -10.10 19.80
C ASP A 174 2.55 -10.15 20.03
N MET A 175 3.21 -9.00 20.07
CA MET A 175 4.66 -8.91 20.25
C MET A 175 5.16 -9.46 21.59
N THR A 176 4.43 -9.23 22.68
CA THR A 176 4.80 -9.73 24.00
C THR A 176 4.49 -11.22 24.17
N SER A 177 3.64 -11.81 23.31
CA SER A 177 3.32 -13.24 23.34
C SER A 177 4.36 -14.13 22.66
N VAL A 178 5.28 -13.54 21.87
CA VAL A 178 6.32 -14.29 21.15
C VAL A 178 7.44 -14.69 22.10
N ASP A 179 7.91 -15.92 21.97
CA ASP A 179 9.08 -16.45 22.69
C ASP A 179 10.36 -15.94 22.02
N TRP A 180 10.68 -14.65 22.24
CA TRP A 180 11.89 -14.02 21.73
C TRP A 180 13.15 -14.55 22.40
N GLU A 181 14.23 -14.73 21.64
CA GLU A 181 15.57 -14.88 22.20
C GLU A 181 16.06 -13.51 22.68
N LEU A 182 16.19 -13.35 24.00
CA LEU A 182 16.46 -12.05 24.64
C LEU A 182 17.69 -12.12 25.56
N PRO A 183 18.44 -11.01 25.68
CA PRO A 183 19.36 -10.81 26.79
C PRO A 183 18.65 -10.95 28.15
N GLU A 184 19.36 -11.42 29.16
CA GLU A 184 18.80 -11.74 30.48
C GLU A 184 17.99 -10.57 31.06
N GLU A 185 18.48 -9.35 30.95
CA GLU A 185 17.83 -8.15 31.46
C GLU A 185 16.48 -7.80 30.81
N TYR A 186 16.20 -8.30 29.58
CA TYR A 186 14.96 -8.07 28.86
C TYR A 186 13.99 -9.26 28.92
N ARG A 187 14.29 -10.30 29.71
CA ARG A 187 13.37 -11.43 29.94
C ARG A 187 12.26 -11.08 30.92
N GLU A 188 12.43 -9.99 31.69
CA GLU A 188 11.39 -9.47 32.54
C GLU A 188 10.26 -8.87 31.70
N PRO A 189 8.99 -9.27 31.89
CA PRO A 189 7.87 -8.84 31.04
C PRO A 189 7.70 -7.33 30.93
N GLU A 190 7.88 -6.58 32.03
CA GLU A 190 7.76 -5.12 32.02
C GLU A 190 8.86 -4.47 31.17
N ARG A 191 10.09 -4.96 31.25
CA ARG A 191 11.20 -4.43 30.45
C ARG A 191 11.05 -4.74 28.97
N LEU A 192 10.59 -5.94 28.64
CA LEU A 192 10.29 -6.31 27.26
C LEU A 192 9.17 -5.43 26.70
N HIS A 193 8.10 -5.24 27.47
CA HIS A 193 6.99 -4.37 27.10
C HIS A 193 7.48 -2.94 26.82
N ASP A 194 8.25 -2.35 27.73
CA ASP A 194 8.76 -0.99 27.58
C ASP A 194 9.71 -0.84 26.38
N LEU A 195 10.54 -1.86 26.13
CA LEU A 195 11.40 -1.89 24.95
C LEU A 195 10.58 -1.90 23.66
N ILE A 196 9.56 -2.77 23.59
CA ILE A 196 8.68 -2.87 22.40
C ILE A 196 7.96 -1.55 22.18
N VAL A 197 7.34 -0.97 23.21
CA VAL A 197 6.65 0.33 23.13
C VAL A 197 7.59 1.42 22.62
N THR A 198 8.82 1.47 23.19
CA THR A 198 9.82 2.45 22.77
C THR A 198 10.28 2.26 21.34
N ALA A 199 10.42 1.01 20.90
CA ALA A 199 10.75 0.69 19.52
C ALA A 199 9.66 1.16 18.54
N PHE A 200 8.39 1.04 18.91
CA PHE A 200 7.28 1.58 18.09
C PHE A 200 7.29 3.11 18.05
N PHE A 201 7.54 3.80 19.16
CA PHE A 201 7.70 5.26 19.14
C PHE A 201 8.83 5.69 18.21
N ALA A 202 9.97 4.96 18.25
CA ALA A 202 11.09 5.22 17.36
C ALA A 202 10.72 4.96 15.90
N MET A 203 9.98 3.87 15.61
CA MET A 203 9.53 3.52 14.27
C MET A 203 8.59 4.57 13.70
N ASP A 204 7.60 5.02 14.45
CA ASP A 204 6.67 6.07 14.03
C ASP A 204 7.41 7.40 13.77
N GLY A 205 8.36 7.76 14.62
CA GLY A 205 9.22 8.93 14.41
C GLY A 205 10.06 8.82 13.14
N VAL A 206 10.66 7.65 12.89
CA VAL A 206 11.44 7.36 11.68
C VAL A 206 10.58 7.44 10.42
N GLN A 207 9.37 6.90 10.47
CA GLN A 207 8.42 6.94 9.36
C GLN A 207 8.06 8.39 9.00
N ILE A 208 7.67 9.19 9.97
CA ILE A 208 7.34 10.61 9.75
C ILE A 208 8.54 11.37 9.21
N GLN A 209 9.73 11.19 9.79
CA GLN A 209 10.94 11.88 9.35
C GLN A 209 11.31 11.50 7.91
N SER A 210 11.20 10.23 7.55
CA SER A 210 11.51 9.78 6.18
C SER A 210 10.61 10.40 5.11
N LEU A 211 9.38 10.76 5.47
CA LEU A 211 8.43 11.43 4.55
C LEU A 211 8.73 12.93 4.37
N THR A 212 9.44 13.54 5.32
CA THR A 212 9.65 14.99 5.36
C THR A 212 11.12 15.39 5.16
N ASN A 213 12.06 14.45 5.34
CA ASN A 213 13.49 14.69 5.16
C ASN A 213 14.02 13.98 3.91
N PRO A 214 14.30 14.69 2.81
CA PRO A 214 14.77 14.07 1.57
C PRO A 214 16.23 13.60 1.64
N ASN A 215 16.97 13.94 2.70
CA ASN A 215 18.41 13.68 2.80
C ASN A 215 18.74 12.34 3.44
N GLU A 216 17.78 11.72 4.14
CA GLU A 216 17.98 10.45 4.83
C GLU A 216 16.84 9.49 4.51
N SER A 217 17.19 8.26 4.16
CA SER A 217 16.21 7.20 3.95
C SER A 217 15.64 6.69 5.29
N MET A 218 14.47 6.08 5.24
CA MET A 218 13.86 5.42 6.40
C MET A 218 14.82 4.42 7.06
N MET A 219 15.56 3.66 6.26
CA MET A 219 16.54 2.69 6.77
C MET A 219 17.70 3.35 7.50
N GLN A 220 18.26 4.45 6.97
CA GLN A 220 19.32 5.18 7.66
C GLN A 220 18.87 5.76 9.01
N LEU A 221 17.63 6.25 9.06
CA LEU A 221 17.03 6.74 10.31
C LEU A 221 16.81 5.58 11.31
N TRP A 222 16.30 4.44 10.82
CA TRP A 222 16.08 3.26 11.65
C TRP A 222 17.39 2.69 12.20
N GLU A 223 18.43 2.51 11.40
CA GLU A 223 19.73 2.03 11.84
C GLU A 223 20.32 2.87 12.98
N ARG A 224 20.00 4.17 13.02
CA ARG A 224 20.39 5.05 14.12
C ARG A 224 19.61 4.74 15.40
N ALA A 225 18.29 4.56 15.29
CA ALA A 225 17.44 4.18 16.41
C ALA A 225 17.79 2.78 16.92
N GLU A 226 18.01 1.84 16.03
CA GLU A 226 18.33 0.44 16.32
C GLU A 226 19.62 0.32 17.15
N ARG A 227 20.65 1.11 16.85
CA ARG A 227 21.88 1.12 17.66
C ARG A 227 21.67 1.58 19.10
N ILE A 228 20.67 2.41 19.36
CA ILE A 228 20.32 2.89 20.70
C ILE A 228 19.41 1.91 21.42
N LEU A 229 18.44 1.33 20.71
CA LEU A 229 17.50 0.36 21.27
C LEU A 229 18.17 -0.98 21.59
N PHE A 230 19.12 -1.39 20.74
CA PHE A 230 19.79 -2.69 20.80
C PHE A 230 21.31 -2.53 20.85
N PRO A 231 21.86 -1.96 21.94
CA PRO A 231 23.28 -1.64 22.02
C PRO A 231 24.17 -2.88 22.13
N SER A 232 25.34 -2.81 21.49
CA SER A 232 26.45 -3.73 21.73
C SER A 232 27.09 -3.41 23.12
N PRO A 233 27.60 -4.42 23.85
CA PRO A 233 27.64 -5.83 23.51
C PRO A 233 26.38 -6.62 23.90
N THR A 234 25.42 -6.00 24.60
CA THR A 234 24.26 -6.68 25.20
C THR A 234 23.46 -7.49 24.16
N TRP A 235 23.31 -6.94 22.93
CA TRP A 235 22.50 -7.53 21.88
C TRP A 235 23.27 -8.29 20.78
N ASP A 236 24.61 -8.43 20.90
CA ASP A 236 25.43 -9.03 19.81
C ASP A 236 25.06 -10.48 19.48
N GLY A 237 24.49 -11.24 20.39
CA GLY A 237 24.02 -12.62 20.16
C GLY A 237 22.54 -12.75 19.78
N TYR A 238 21.82 -11.64 19.63
CA TYR A 238 20.35 -11.58 19.53
C TYR A 238 19.87 -10.75 18.34
N ARG A 239 20.71 -10.57 17.32
CA ARG A 239 20.42 -9.79 16.11
C ARG A 239 20.17 -10.69 14.91
#